data_51790416c5f9b3adfe4398a91ac9d3df
#
_entry.id   51790416c5f9b3adfe4398a91ac9d3df
#
_cell.length_a   1.000
_cell.length_b   1.000
_cell.length_c   1.000
_cell.angle_alpha   90.00
_cell.angle_beta   90.00
_cell.angle_gamma   90.00
#
_symmetry.space_group_name_H-M   'P 1'
#
loop_
_entity.id
_entity.type
_entity.pdbx_description
1 polymer ?
#
loop_
_entity_poly.entity_id
_entity_poly.type
_entity_poly.pdbx_seq_one_letter_code
_entity_poly.pdbx_strand_id
1 'polypeptide(L)'
;MADNRWTSTTSKGTGGADPSGRITGSVGVLSPVDYWLQISITVEQPAVQRITEAMDGLGAVAVSRQHAGGSARFDTASSNFQGWSTEKVSGLFPPDADQKTICNYLYDVSGGHTGINCEILANRNWEQVSRDQFKPFNVEGDLWICPSWCQPPVPSAVNIIIDPGLAFGTGTHPTTALCLRQLAKFDLTERTVLDWGCGSGILAVAALKLGASRATATDIDPKALITTRGNAQNNGIGDPLAVKTPEQIVSPMIFDIVIANILSHTLIELAPRLNSLLAADGIVLLSGVLGAQAETVCSAFGPGYTFDTVPADEWILLIGARTA
;
A
#
# COMPACT_ATOMS: atom_id res chain seq x y z
N MET A 1 -9.57 -44.19 17.22
CA MET A 1 -8.85 -44.08 15.95
C MET A 1 -9.73 -43.22 15.04
N ALA A 2 -9.49 -41.92 15.01
CA ALA A 2 -10.27 -40.99 14.21
C ALA A 2 -9.45 -40.69 12.94
N ASP A 3 -10.09 -40.97 11.81
CA ASP A 3 -9.55 -40.86 10.47
C ASP A 3 -9.51 -39.38 10.09
N ASN A 4 -8.34 -38.75 10.18
CA ASN A 4 -8.12 -37.33 9.85
C ASN A 4 -8.07 -37.16 8.33
N ARG A 5 -9.21 -36.84 7.72
CA ARG A 5 -9.26 -36.43 6.30
C ARG A 5 -8.88 -34.97 6.15
N TRP A 6 -7.66 -34.76 5.68
CA TRP A 6 -7.21 -33.47 5.16
C TRP A 6 -7.79 -33.26 3.76
N THR A 7 -8.59 -32.24 3.55
CA THR A 7 -9.09 -31.86 2.22
C THR A 7 -8.11 -30.90 1.57
N SER A 8 -7.34 -31.39 0.58
CA SER A 8 -6.59 -30.53 -0.33
C SER A 8 -7.52 -30.07 -1.46
N THR A 9 -7.85 -28.80 -1.52
CA THR A 9 -8.51 -28.22 -2.68
C THR A 9 -7.47 -27.88 -3.74
N THR A 10 -7.21 -28.82 -4.64
CA THR A 10 -6.50 -28.53 -5.91
C THR A 10 -7.50 -27.97 -6.91
N SER A 11 -7.24 -26.80 -7.47
CA SER A 11 -7.98 -26.29 -8.62
C SER A 11 -7.87 -27.27 -9.79
N LYS A 12 -9.03 -27.64 -10.38
CA LYS A 12 -9.18 -28.66 -11.42
C LYS A 12 -8.37 -28.32 -12.68
N GLY A 13 -7.23 -29.00 -12.82
CA GLY A 13 -6.72 -29.38 -14.13
C GLY A 13 -7.20 -30.81 -14.41
N THR A 14 -7.82 -31.05 -15.55
CA THR A 14 -8.34 -32.36 -15.98
C THR A 14 -7.21 -33.34 -16.23
N GLY A 15 -6.92 -34.19 -15.24
CA GLY A 15 -6.04 -35.35 -15.36
C GLY A 15 -6.60 -36.47 -14.49
N GLY A 16 -6.89 -37.63 -15.09
CA GLY A 16 -7.47 -38.77 -14.41
C GLY A 16 -6.56 -39.35 -13.35
N ALA A 17 -7.14 -39.71 -12.20
CA ALA A 17 -6.45 -40.42 -11.13
C ALA A 17 -6.61 -41.93 -11.33
N ASP A 18 -5.49 -42.64 -11.19
CA ASP A 18 -5.45 -44.11 -11.10
C ASP A 18 -5.84 -44.57 -9.67
N PRO A 19 -6.37 -45.81 -9.50
CA PRO A 19 -6.84 -46.31 -8.20
C PRO A 19 -5.75 -46.48 -7.12
N SER A 20 -4.46 -46.29 -7.44
CA SER A 20 -3.33 -46.38 -6.52
C SER A 20 -2.91 -45.05 -5.88
N GLY A 21 -3.61 -43.93 -6.18
CA GLY A 21 -3.34 -42.62 -5.59
C GLY A 21 -2.04 -41.94 -6.07
N ARG A 22 -1.41 -42.44 -7.14
CA ARG A 22 -0.28 -41.77 -7.77
C ARG A 22 -0.78 -40.78 -8.81
N ILE A 23 -0.41 -39.53 -8.65
CA ILE A 23 -0.62 -38.47 -9.65
C ILE A 23 0.38 -38.71 -10.77
N THR A 24 -0.08 -39.27 -11.91
CA THR A 24 0.68 -39.41 -13.15
C THR A 24 0.28 -38.25 -14.10
N GLY A 25 0.67 -37.04 -13.74
CA GLY A 25 0.75 -35.92 -14.65
C GLY A 25 2.17 -35.40 -14.56
N SER A 26 2.83 -35.11 -15.68
CA SER A 26 4.13 -34.45 -15.69
C SER A 26 3.96 -33.04 -15.10
N VAL A 27 3.97 -32.96 -13.78
CA VAL A 27 4.27 -31.74 -13.08
C VAL A 27 5.73 -31.49 -13.38
N GLY A 28 6.04 -30.51 -14.24
CA GLY A 28 7.41 -30.05 -14.43
C GLY A 28 7.99 -29.85 -13.04
N VAL A 29 9.16 -30.46 -12.79
CA VAL A 29 9.87 -30.34 -11.51
C VAL A 29 10.19 -28.86 -11.36
N LEU A 30 9.38 -28.15 -10.56
CA LEU A 30 9.65 -26.75 -10.20
C LEU A 30 10.95 -26.76 -9.37
N SER A 31 11.88 -25.90 -9.75
CA SER A 31 13.10 -25.65 -8.99
C SER A 31 12.73 -25.12 -7.58
N PRO A 32 13.51 -25.39 -6.51
CA PRO A 32 13.23 -24.90 -5.17
C PRO A 32 13.11 -23.37 -5.05
N VAL A 33 13.45 -22.61 -6.11
CA VAL A 33 13.34 -21.14 -6.18
C VAL A 33 12.01 -20.70 -6.81
N ASP A 34 11.19 -21.65 -7.31
CA ASP A 34 10.05 -21.35 -8.16
C ASP A 34 8.71 -21.26 -7.42
N TYR A 35 8.66 -21.55 -6.13
CA TYR A 35 7.42 -21.46 -5.35
C TYR A 35 7.66 -21.23 -3.86
N TRP A 36 6.61 -20.78 -3.17
CA TRP A 36 6.53 -20.59 -1.72
C TRP A 36 5.38 -21.43 -1.18
N LEU A 37 5.50 -21.89 0.07
CA LEU A 37 4.40 -22.52 0.79
C LEU A 37 3.69 -21.48 1.64
N GLN A 38 2.44 -21.17 1.32
CA GLN A 38 1.60 -20.34 2.18
C GLN A 38 0.74 -21.24 3.07
N ILE A 39 0.86 -21.06 4.39
CA ILE A 39 0.02 -21.73 5.36
C ILE A 39 -0.81 -20.67 6.09
N SER A 40 -2.13 -20.82 6.08
CA SER A 40 -3.03 -19.87 6.70
C SER A 40 -4.05 -20.56 7.62
N ILE A 41 -4.43 -19.87 8.68
CA ILE A 41 -5.44 -20.31 9.65
C ILE A 41 -6.31 -19.10 10.04
N THR A 42 -7.62 -19.34 10.17
CA THR A 42 -8.54 -18.32 10.66
C THR A 42 -8.83 -18.62 12.13
N VAL A 43 -8.55 -17.65 13.00
CA VAL A 43 -8.68 -17.79 14.45
C VAL A 43 -9.34 -16.56 15.07
N GLU A 44 -9.89 -16.73 16.28
CA GLU A 44 -10.40 -15.64 17.09
C GLU A 44 -9.25 -14.83 17.73
N GLN A 45 -9.53 -13.55 18.04
CA GLN A 45 -8.57 -12.57 18.57
C GLN A 45 -7.59 -13.08 19.63
N PRO A 46 -8.02 -13.84 20.66
CA PRO A 46 -7.10 -14.32 21.70
C PRO A 46 -6.00 -15.26 21.19
N ALA A 47 -6.22 -15.91 20.03
CA ALA A 47 -5.26 -16.85 19.46
C ALA A 47 -4.32 -16.21 18.42
N VAL A 48 -4.67 -15.04 17.85
CA VAL A 48 -3.95 -14.40 16.75
C VAL A 48 -2.47 -14.20 17.07
N GLN A 49 -2.17 -13.62 18.23
CA GLN A 49 -0.79 -13.35 18.63
C GLN A 49 0.04 -14.62 18.75
N ARG A 50 -0.52 -15.65 19.40
CA ARG A 50 0.16 -16.95 19.56
C ARG A 50 0.43 -17.64 18.23
N ILE A 51 -0.51 -17.56 17.30
CA ILE A 51 -0.35 -18.13 15.95
C ILE A 51 0.70 -17.34 15.16
N THR A 52 0.72 -16.02 15.26
CA THR A 52 1.74 -15.17 14.62
C THR A 52 3.13 -15.55 15.11
N GLU A 53 3.34 -15.59 16.42
CA GLU A 53 4.62 -15.98 17.04
C GLU A 53 5.02 -17.42 16.70
N ALA A 54 4.04 -18.34 16.62
CA ALA A 54 4.28 -19.72 16.22
C ALA A 54 4.77 -19.81 14.77
N MET A 55 4.17 -19.07 13.83
CA MET A 55 4.60 -19.05 12.43
C MET A 55 6.00 -18.47 12.28
N ASP A 56 6.31 -17.37 12.98
CA ASP A 56 7.66 -16.78 13.01
C ASP A 56 8.69 -17.79 13.55
N GLY A 57 8.38 -18.44 14.69
CA GLY A 57 9.24 -19.46 15.32
C GLY A 57 9.47 -20.71 14.46
N LEU A 58 8.55 -21.04 13.56
CA LEU A 58 8.64 -22.15 12.62
C LEU A 58 9.38 -21.77 11.32
N GLY A 59 9.89 -20.54 11.21
CA GLY A 59 10.69 -20.09 10.07
C GLY A 59 9.87 -19.48 8.93
N ALA A 60 8.71 -18.90 9.21
CA ALA A 60 8.02 -18.07 8.22
C ALA A 60 8.87 -16.88 7.81
N VAL A 61 9.02 -16.66 6.51
CA VAL A 61 9.76 -15.51 5.95
C VAL A 61 8.96 -14.22 6.09
N ALA A 62 7.63 -14.35 6.11
CA ALA A 62 6.70 -13.26 6.36
C ALA A 62 5.42 -13.81 6.99
N VAL A 63 4.83 -13.06 7.91
CA VAL A 63 3.51 -13.34 8.47
C VAL A 63 2.60 -12.15 8.22
N SER A 64 1.41 -12.40 7.69
CA SER A 64 0.39 -11.39 7.42
C SER A 64 -0.91 -11.70 8.15
N ARG A 65 -1.65 -10.65 8.51
CA ARG A 65 -2.94 -10.74 9.21
C ARG A 65 -4.01 -10.01 8.39
N GLN A 66 -5.16 -10.63 8.24
CA GLN A 66 -6.28 -10.08 7.49
C GLN A 66 -7.59 -10.35 8.23
N HIS A 67 -8.55 -9.43 8.13
CA HIS A 67 -9.90 -9.71 8.59
C HIS A 67 -10.49 -10.90 7.81
N ALA A 68 -11.17 -11.81 8.48
CA ALA A 68 -11.77 -12.97 7.81
C ALA A 68 -12.86 -12.60 6.79
N GLY A 69 -13.31 -11.34 6.76
CA GLY A 69 -14.29 -10.77 5.82
C GLY A 69 -13.70 -9.93 4.66
N GLY A 70 -12.40 -9.89 4.43
CA GLY A 70 -11.88 -9.55 3.10
C GLY A 70 -11.28 -8.17 2.83
N SER A 71 -10.93 -7.33 3.82
CA SER A 71 -10.11 -6.12 3.57
C SER A 71 -8.81 -6.14 4.36
N ALA A 72 -7.66 -5.99 3.68
CA ALA A 72 -6.37 -5.86 4.36
C ALA A 72 -6.27 -4.45 4.99
N ARG A 73 -5.97 -4.36 6.29
CA ARG A 73 -5.59 -3.11 6.96
C ARG A 73 -4.11 -3.13 7.30
N PHE A 74 -3.42 -2.05 6.99
CA PHE A 74 -1.98 -1.89 7.20
C PHE A 74 -1.60 -1.08 8.44
N ASP A 75 -2.58 -0.56 9.21
CA ASP A 75 -2.32 0.26 10.40
C ASP A 75 -2.57 -0.55 11.68
N THR A 76 -1.51 -1.10 12.26
CA THR A 76 -1.53 -1.83 13.55
C THR A 76 -1.00 -1.00 14.72
N ALA A 77 -0.62 0.27 14.51
CA ALA A 77 0.09 1.10 15.49
C ALA A 77 -0.81 1.87 16.47
N SER A 78 -2.15 1.82 16.34
CA SER A 78 -3.02 2.50 17.30
C SER A 78 -3.26 1.65 18.55
N SER A 79 -2.85 2.14 19.72
CA SER A 79 -2.97 1.50 21.04
C SER A 79 -4.42 1.23 21.51
N ASN A 80 -5.44 1.61 20.72
CA ASN A 80 -6.87 1.41 21.00
C ASN A 80 -7.58 0.54 19.95
N PHE A 81 -6.81 -0.24 19.17
CA PHE A 81 -7.42 -1.17 18.23
C PHE A 81 -8.11 -2.31 18.97
N GLN A 82 -9.45 -2.28 19.07
CA GLN A 82 -10.23 -3.48 19.34
C GLN A 82 -10.17 -4.36 18.10
N GLY A 83 -9.34 -5.41 18.16
CA GLY A 83 -9.12 -6.35 17.04
C GLY A 83 -10.43 -6.93 16.51
N TRP A 84 -10.43 -7.38 15.27
CA TRP A 84 -11.56 -8.10 14.68
C TRP A 84 -11.87 -9.36 15.49
N SER A 85 -13.13 -9.78 15.51
CA SER A 85 -13.55 -11.00 16.20
C SER A 85 -12.84 -12.25 15.67
N THR A 86 -12.55 -12.27 14.36
CA THR A 86 -11.84 -13.35 13.66
C THR A 86 -10.84 -12.80 12.65
N GLU A 87 -9.62 -13.32 12.67
CA GLU A 87 -8.56 -12.96 11.71
C GLU A 87 -8.02 -14.19 10.99
N LYS A 88 -7.68 -14.01 9.71
CA LYS A 88 -6.88 -14.94 8.94
C LYS A 88 -5.41 -14.56 9.12
N VAL A 89 -4.64 -15.44 9.76
CA VAL A 89 -3.18 -15.33 9.87
C VAL A 89 -2.56 -16.21 8.80
N SER A 90 -1.65 -15.67 8.00
CA SER A 90 -1.00 -16.38 6.90
C SER A 90 0.51 -16.24 7.01
N GLY A 91 1.23 -17.36 7.09
CA GLY A 91 2.68 -17.43 7.04
C GLY A 91 3.17 -17.88 5.67
N LEU A 92 4.24 -17.26 5.18
CA LEU A 92 4.94 -17.65 3.97
C LEU A 92 6.21 -18.39 4.33
N PHE A 93 6.34 -19.62 3.85
CA PHE A 93 7.45 -20.51 4.18
C PHE A 93 8.25 -20.85 2.92
N PRO A 94 9.57 -21.15 3.07
CA PRO A 94 10.36 -21.63 1.95
C PRO A 94 9.86 -22.98 1.42
N PRO A 95 10.19 -23.34 0.17
CA PRO A 95 9.67 -24.53 -0.50
C PRO A 95 10.03 -25.86 0.17
N ASP A 96 11.12 -25.88 0.92
CA ASP A 96 11.66 -27.02 1.64
C ASP A 96 11.13 -27.14 3.09
N ALA A 97 10.25 -26.24 3.52
CA ALA A 97 9.65 -26.28 4.82
C ALA A 97 8.77 -27.54 5.02
N ASP A 98 8.89 -28.18 6.17
CA ASP A 98 8.06 -29.34 6.51
C ASP A 98 6.62 -28.93 6.84
N GLN A 99 5.80 -28.88 5.79
CA GLN A 99 4.38 -28.53 5.86
C GLN A 99 3.66 -29.31 6.98
N LYS A 100 3.95 -30.60 7.12
CA LYS A 100 3.25 -31.47 8.08
C LYS A 100 3.57 -31.07 9.51
N THR A 101 4.83 -30.81 9.81
CA THR A 101 5.26 -30.35 11.14
C THR A 101 4.67 -29.00 11.46
N ILE A 102 4.67 -28.06 10.51
CA ILE A 102 4.08 -26.72 10.69
C ILE A 102 2.58 -26.82 10.97
N CYS A 103 1.84 -27.57 10.15
CA CYS A 103 0.38 -27.72 10.32
C CYS A 103 0.02 -28.39 11.66
N ASN A 104 0.77 -29.42 12.08
CA ASN A 104 0.52 -30.08 13.36
C ASN A 104 0.77 -29.11 14.54
N TYR A 105 1.86 -28.35 14.50
CA TYR A 105 2.16 -27.38 15.55
C TYR A 105 1.12 -26.27 15.62
N LEU A 106 0.69 -25.74 14.48
CA LEU A 106 -0.37 -24.72 14.42
C LEU A 106 -1.71 -25.26 14.92
N TYR A 107 -2.03 -26.53 14.63
CA TYR A 107 -3.20 -27.20 15.15
C TYR A 107 -3.19 -27.26 16.70
N ASP A 108 -2.06 -27.66 17.29
CA ASP A 108 -1.90 -27.73 18.73
C ASP A 108 -1.99 -26.36 19.40
N VAL A 109 -1.27 -25.37 18.87
CA VAL A 109 -1.25 -23.99 19.41
C VAL A 109 -2.60 -23.29 19.25
N SER A 110 -3.36 -23.62 18.21
CA SER A 110 -4.69 -23.04 17.98
C SER A 110 -5.79 -23.63 18.87
N GLY A 111 -5.49 -24.68 19.64
CA GLY A 111 -6.49 -25.41 20.46
C GLY A 111 -7.35 -26.38 19.65
N GLY A 112 -6.81 -26.95 18.58
CA GLY A 112 -7.50 -27.97 17.78
C GLY A 112 -8.30 -27.40 16.60
N HIS A 113 -8.01 -26.17 16.14
CA HIS A 113 -8.66 -25.60 14.95
C HIS A 113 -8.27 -26.36 13.67
N THR A 114 -9.28 -26.84 12.94
CA THR A 114 -9.10 -27.66 11.72
C THR A 114 -9.02 -26.83 10.44
N GLY A 115 -9.24 -25.51 10.49
CA GLY A 115 -9.29 -24.61 9.33
C GLY A 115 -7.91 -24.16 8.83
N ILE A 116 -6.88 -25.03 8.88
CA ILE A 116 -5.57 -24.74 8.32
C ILE A 116 -5.60 -24.99 6.82
N ASN A 117 -5.30 -23.96 6.03
CA ASN A 117 -5.21 -24.03 4.58
C ASN A 117 -3.75 -23.92 4.13
N CYS A 118 -3.34 -24.79 3.22
CA CYS A 118 -1.99 -24.82 2.66
C CYS A 118 -2.07 -24.65 1.15
N GLU A 119 -1.40 -23.64 0.64
CA GLU A 119 -1.36 -23.30 -0.79
C GLU A 119 0.09 -23.20 -1.27
N ILE A 120 0.36 -23.72 -2.44
CA ILE A 120 1.63 -23.50 -3.13
C ILE A 120 1.47 -22.21 -3.93
N LEU A 121 2.18 -21.17 -3.52
CA LEU A 121 2.30 -19.96 -4.30
C LEU A 121 3.46 -20.12 -5.25
N ALA A 122 3.17 -20.38 -6.54
CA ALA A 122 4.20 -20.33 -7.55
C ALA A 122 4.92 -18.97 -7.43
N ASN A 123 6.24 -19.00 -7.51
CA ASN A 123 7.03 -17.76 -7.60
C ASN A 123 6.74 -17.14 -8.97
N ARG A 124 5.49 -16.74 -9.17
CA ARG A 124 5.11 -15.99 -10.35
C ARG A 124 5.90 -14.70 -10.28
N ASN A 125 6.46 -14.33 -11.40
CA ASN A 125 7.03 -13.01 -11.58
C ASN A 125 5.94 -11.99 -11.16
N TRP A 126 6.04 -11.47 -9.94
CA TRP A 126 5.05 -10.54 -9.36
C TRP A 126 4.85 -9.32 -10.25
N GLU A 127 5.88 -8.99 -11.05
CA GLU A 127 5.78 -7.97 -12.09
C GLU A 127 4.72 -8.35 -13.14
N GLN A 128 4.63 -9.62 -13.52
CA GLN A 128 3.69 -10.08 -14.54
C GLN A 128 2.26 -10.15 -14.01
N VAL A 129 2.07 -10.59 -12.76
CA VAL A 129 0.76 -10.59 -12.09
C VAL A 129 0.27 -9.16 -11.85
N SER A 130 1.15 -8.26 -11.44
CA SER A 130 0.84 -6.84 -11.32
C SER A 130 0.47 -6.22 -12.67
N ARG A 131 1.17 -6.58 -13.75
CA ARG A 131 0.86 -6.11 -15.11
C ARG A 131 -0.52 -6.54 -15.59
N ASP A 132 -0.94 -7.77 -15.28
CA ASP A 132 -2.26 -8.30 -15.69
C ASP A 132 -3.41 -7.67 -14.89
N GLN A 133 -3.16 -7.25 -13.66
CA GLN A 133 -4.16 -6.71 -12.75
C GLN A 133 -4.25 -5.17 -12.80
N PHE A 134 -3.14 -4.47 -13.04
CA PHE A 134 -3.11 -3.01 -13.05
C PHE A 134 -3.40 -2.48 -14.46
N LYS A 135 -4.59 -1.92 -14.62
CA LYS A 135 -5.09 -1.33 -15.88
C LYS A 135 -5.22 0.19 -15.74
N PRO A 136 -5.19 0.94 -16.85
CA PRO A 136 -5.51 2.36 -16.82
C PRO A 136 -6.86 2.62 -16.16
N PHE A 137 -6.93 3.63 -15.32
CA PHE A 137 -8.19 4.06 -14.69
C PHE A 137 -8.28 5.58 -14.61
N ASN A 138 -9.52 6.07 -14.69
CA ASN A 138 -9.83 7.49 -14.54
C ASN A 138 -9.91 7.86 -13.05
N VAL A 139 -9.30 8.96 -12.66
CA VAL A 139 -9.33 9.49 -11.29
C VAL A 139 -10.46 10.52 -11.14
N GLU A 140 -10.46 11.54 -12.01
CA GLU A 140 -11.41 12.65 -12.02
C GLU A 140 -11.28 13.39 -13.36
N GLY A 141 -12.40 13.73 -14.02
CA GLY A 141 -12.37 14.48 -15.29
C GLY A 141 -11.42 13.88 -16.31
N ASP A 142 -10.44 14.68 -16.76
CA ASP A 142 -9.43 14.25 -17.74
C ASP A 142 -8.16 13.67 -17.11
N LEU A 143 -8.16 13.35 -15.79
CA LEU A 143 -6.98 12.80 -15.11
C LEU A 143 -7.02 11.28 -15.10
N TRP A 144 -6.00 10.64 -15.70
CA TRP A 144 -5.86 9.19 -15.81
C TRP A 144 -4.55 8.72 -15.19
N ILE A 145 -4.59 7.56 -14.56
CA ILE A 145 -3.40 6.80 -14.16
C ILE A 145 -3.25 5.63 -15.09
N CYS A 146 -2.07 5.47 -15.68
CA CYS A 146 -1.78 4.43 -16.65
C CYS A 146 -0.46 3.74 -16.29
N PRO A 147 -0.37 2.40 -16.34
CA PRO A 147 0.92 1.73 -16.29
C PRO A 147 1.67 1.90 -17.61
N SER A 148 3.02 1.87 -17.57
CA SER A 148 3.87 2.11 -18.76
C SER A 148 3.65 1.08 -19.88
N TRP A 149 3.16 -0.11 -19.57
CA TRP A 149 2.87 -1.16 -20.54
C TRP A 149 1.48 -1.07 -21.19
N CYS A 150 0.68 -0.08 -20.83
CA CYS A 150 -0.62 0.18 -21.44
C CYS A 150 -0.61 1.50 -22.22
N GLN A 151 -1.32 1.52 -23.34
CA GLN A 151 -1.60 2.79 -23.99
C GLN A 151 -2.69 3.56 -23.22
N PRO A 152 -2.55 4.88 -23.03
CA PRO A 152 -3.57 5.70 -22.41
C PRO A 152 -4.91 5.57 -23.17
N PRO A 153 -6.03 5.29 -22.48
CA PRO A 153 -7.34 5.19 -23.12
C PRO A 153 -7.78 6.50 -23.80
N VAL A 154 -7.37 7.62 -23.23
CA VAL A 154 -7.63 8.97 -23.77
C VAL A 154 -6.30 9.71 -23.90
N PRO A 155 -5.62 9.62 -25.06
CA PRO A 155 -4.28 10.21 -25.25
C PRO A 155 -4.23 11.73 -25.05
N SER A 156 -5.33 12.44 -25.31
CA SER A 156 -5.44 13.91 -25.14
C SER A 156 -5.65 14.35 -23.69
N ALA A 157 -5.95 13.42 -22.78
CA ALA A 157 -6.13 13.67 -21.35
C ALA A 157 -4.79 13.81 -20.62
N VAL A 158 -4.83 14.24 -19.37
CA VAL A 158 -3.67 14.24 -18.48
C VAL A 158 -3.40 12.81 -18.02
N ASN A 159 -2.46 12.16 -18.68
CA ASN A 159 -2.09 10.78 -18.36
C ASN A 159 -0.83 10.77 -17.48
N ILE A 160 -0.94 10.14 -16.32
CA ILE A 160 0.15 9.93 -15.39
C ILE A 160 0.59 8.48 -15.51
N ILE A 161 1.84 8.25 -15.92
CA ILE A 161 2.40 6.93 -16.08
C ILE A 161 3.03 6.49 -14.77
N ILE A 162 2.43 5.49 -14.12
CA ILE A 162 2.91 4.93 -12.85
C ILE A 162 2.94 3.42 -12.95
N ASP A 163 4.09 2.85 -12.67
CA ASP A 163 4.25 1.41 -12.61
C ASP A 163 4.11 0.95 -11.15
N PRO A 164 3.20 0.00 -10.86
CA PRO A 164 3.14 -0.66 -9.56
C PRO A 164 4.49 -1.33 -9.28
N GLY A 165 5.08 -1.00 -8.16
CA GLY A 165 6.39 -1.49 -7.76
C GLY A 165 6.48 -1.73 -6.26
N LEU A 166 7.70 -1.72 -5.73
CA LEU A 166 7.97 -1.92 -4.30
C LEU A 166 7.58 -0.70 -3.43
N ALA A 167 7.33 0.46 -4.04
CA ALA A 167 6.92 1.66 -3.32
C ALA A 167 5.39 1.78 -3.28
N PHE A 168 4.88 2.32 -2.15
CA PHE A 168 3.46 2.64 -1.98
C PHE A 168 3.01 3.78 -2.92
N GLY A 169 1.71 3.80 -3.28
CA GLY A 169 1.12 4.90 -4.06
C GLY A 169 0.93 4.59 -5.55
N THR A 170 0.12 3.57 -5.88
CA THR A 170 -0.28 3.26 -7.27
C THR A 170 -1.47 4.11 -7.75
N GLY A 171 -2.04 4.95 -6.88
CA GLY A 171 -3.24 5.75 -7.18
C GLY A 171 -4.56 5.06 -6.86
N THR A 172 -4.58 3.75 -6.67
CA THR A 172 -5.83 2.99 -6.41
C THR A 172 -6.31 3.08 -4.96
N HIS A 173 -5.40 3.36 -4.01
CA HIS A 173 -5.79 3.51 -2.61
C HIS A 173 -6.65 4.77 -2.41
N PRO A 174 -7.74 4.72 -1.60
CA PRO A 174 -8.63 5.86 -1.39
C PRO A 174 -7.90 7.15 -1.00
N THR A 175 -6.88 7.07 -0.13
CA THR A 175 -6.10 8.23 0.33
C THR A 175 -5.36 8.92 -0.81
N THR A 176 -4.75 8.15 -1.72
CA THR A 176 -4.05 8.70 -2.89
C THR A 176 -5.05 9.27 -3.90
N ALA A 177 -6.16 8.57 -4.12
CA ALA A 177 -7.22 9.04 -5.02
C ALA A 177 -7.83 10.36 -4.54
N LEU A 178 -8.03 10.55 -3.22
CA LEU A 178 -8.48 11.81 -2.64
C LEU A 178 -7.53 12.96 -2.95
N CYS A 179 -6.22 12.77 -2.74
CA CYS A 179 -5.22 13.79 -3.06
C CYS A 179 -5.21 14.13 -4.56
N LEU A 180 -5.24 13.12 -5.42
CA LEU A 180 -5.24 13.33 -6.88
C LEU A 180 -6.48 14.09 -7.36
N ARG A 181 -7.68 13.71 -6.87
CA ARG A 181 -8.92 14.42 -7.18
C ARG A 181 -8.88 15.88 -6.71
N GLN A 182 -8.27 16.14 -5.56
CA GLN A 182 -8.14 17.50 -5.05
C GLN A 182 -7.14 18.31 -5.87
N LEU A 183 -6.00 17.73 -6.26
CA LEU A 183 -5.03 18.38 -7.14
C LEU A 183 -5.65 18.75 -8.49
N ALA A 184 -6.50 17.90 -9.06
CA ALA A 184 -7.20 18.15 -10.32
C ALA A 184 -8.19 19.33 -10.25
N LYS A 185 -8.61 19.75 -9.05
CA LYS A 185 -9.51 20.91 -8.84
C LYS A 185 -8.78 22.23 -8.63
N PHE A 186 -7.49 22.19 -8.33
CA PHE A 186 -6.69 23.39 -8.10
C PHE A 186 -6.15 23.97 -9.41
N ASP A 187 -6.07 25.29 -9.47
CA ASP A 187 -5.19 25.96 -10.43
C ASP A 187 -3.75 25.87 -9.89
N LEU A 188 -2.97 25.00 -10.50
CA LEU A 188 -1.58 24.76 -10.12
C LEU A 188 -0.59 25.63 -10.93
N THR A 189 -1.08 26.50 -11.81
CA THR A 189 -0.23 27.37 -12.62
C THR A 189 0.70 28.19 -11.72
N GLU A 190 1.99 28.15 -12.01
CA GLU A 190 3.07 28.80 -11.26
C GLU A 190 3.26 28.34 -9.81
N ARG A 191 2.46 27.41 -9.31
CA ARG A 191 2.56 26.90 -7.93
C ARG A 191 3.76 25.97 -7.75
N THR A 192 4.34 26.02 -6.56
CA THR A 192 5.38 25.11 -6.07
C THR A 192 4.76 24.09 -5.11
N VAL A 193 5.09 22.80 -5.30
CA VAL A 193 4.47 21.70 -4.55
C VAL A 193 5.54 20.89 -3.81
N LEU A 194 5.28 20.55 -2.56
CA LEU A 194 6.05 19.56 -1.78
C LEU A 194 5.19 18.31 -1.59
N ASP A 195 5.73 17.17 -1.97
CA ASP A 195 5.17 15.84 -1.71
C ASP A 195 6.02 15.16 -0.64
N TRP A 196 5.52 15.15 0.61
CA TRP A 196 6.22 14.60 1.78
C TRP A 196 5.75 13.17 2.07
N GLY A 197 6.69 12.21 2.03
CA GLY A 197 6.37 10.78 2.03
C GLY A 197 5.88 10.35 0.64
N CYS A 198 6.67 10.69 -0.39
CA CYS A 198 6.21 10.64 -1.78
C CYS A 198 5.99 9.22 -2.32
N GLY A 199 6.57 8.18 -1.71
CA GLY A 199 6.44 6.80 -2.16
C GLY A 199 6.81 6.63 -3.64
N SER A 200 5.80 6.37 -4.48
CA SER A 200 5.96 6.27 -5.93
C SER A 200 6.21 7.64 -6.62
N GLY A 201 6.01 8.75 -5.93
CA GLY A 201 6.05 10.10 -6.47
C GLY A 201 4.81 10.51 -7.27
N ILE A 202 3.74 9.72 -7.21
CA ILE A 202 2.53 9.94 -8.02
C ILE A 202 1.94 11.33 -7.81
N LEU A 203 1.94 11.87 -6.57
CA LEU A 203 1.34 13.17 -6.27
C LEU A 203 2.20 14.31 -6.81
N ALA A 204 3.53 14.22 -6.68
CA ALA A 204 4.46 15.19 -7.26
C ALA A 204 4.39 15.20 -8.80
N VAL A 205 4.36 14.01 -9.43
CA VAL A 205 4.19 13.84 -10.87
C VAL A 205 2.85 14.40 -11.33
N ALA A 206 1.77 14.11 -10.60
CA ALA A 206 0.44 14.62 -10.88
C ALA A 206 0.41 16.16 -10.84
N ALA A 207 0.97 16.76 -9.80
CA ALA A 207 1.02 18.20 -9.65
C ALA A 207 1.70 18.87 -10.86
N LEU A 208 2.84 18.34 -11.32
CA LEU A 208 3.55 18.86 -12.48
C LEU A 208 2.76 18.67 -13.78
N LYS A 209 2.14 17.51 -13.98
CA LYS A 209 1.30 17.25 -15.17
C LYS A 209 0.04 18.12 -15.21
N LEU A 210 -0.44 18.55 -14.05
CA LEU A 210 -1.58 19.46 -13.89
C LEU A 210 -1.19 20.95 -13.92
N GLY A 211 0.09 21.29 -14.13
CA GLY A 211 0.52 22.66 -14.37
C GLY A 211 1.39 23.30 -13.29
N ALA A 212 1.74 22.58 -12.22
CA ALA A 212 2.67 23.13 -11.22
C ALA A 212 4.02 23.47 -11.85
N SER A 213 4.57 24.61 -11.46
CA SER A 213 5.85 25.08 -12.00
C SER A 213 7.02 24.26 -11.53
N ARG A 214 6.98 23.81 -10.28
CA ARG A 214 7.98 22.96 -9.64
C ARG A 214 7.35 22.04 -8.62
N ALA A 215 7.92 20.84 -8.45
CA ALA A 215 7.61 19.95 -7.36
C ALA A 215 8.90 19.48 -6.67
N THR A 216 8.80 19.27 -5.37
CA THR A 216 9.84 18.57 -4.59
C THR A 216 9.20 17.35 -3.96
N ALA A 217 9.78 16.18 -4.19
CA ALA A 217 9.34 14.92 -3.59
C ALA A 217 10.38 14.47 -2.56
N THR A 218 9.92 14.03 -1.40
CA THR A 218 10.81 13.55 -0.34
C THR A 218 10.25 12.32 0.35
N ASP A 219 11.15 11.39 0.70
CA ASP A 219 10.82 10.17 1.44
C ASP A 219 12.02 9.73 2.28
N ILE A 220 11.74 9.03 3.39
CA ILE A 220 12.78 8.42 4.24
C ILE A 220 13.33 7.13 3.63
N ASP A 221 12.55 6.45 2.75
CA ASP A 221 12.98 5.23 2.06
C ASP A 221 13.73 5.57 0.77
N PRO A 222 15.03 5.23 0.66
CA PRO A 222 15.79 5.42 -0.57
C PRO A 222 15.17 4.74 -1.80
N LYS A 223 14.43 3.62 -1.61
CA LYS A 223 13.74 2.93 -2.70
C LYS A 223 12.59 3.76 -3.25
N ALA A 224 11.85 4.45 -2.38
CA ALA A 224 10.82 5.40 -2.80
C ALA A 224 11.40 6.52 -3.66
N LEU A 225 12.54 7.10 -3.27
CA LEU A 225 13.21 8.14 -4.04
C LEU A 225 13.68 7.65 -5.42
N ILE A 226 14.16 6.39 -5.52
CA ILE A 226 14.53 5.78 -6.80
C ILE A 226 13.29 5.59 -7.68
N THR A 227 12.21 5.05 -7.11
CA THR A 227 10.93 4.82 -7.80
C THR A 227 10.35 6.14 -8.31
N THR A 228 10.34 7.19 -7.47
CA THR A 228 9.89 8.54 -7.86
C THR A 228 10.65 9.07 -9.07
N ARG A 229 11.99 8.93 -9.12
CA ARG A 229 12.79 9.35 -10.28
C ARG A 229 12.44 8.55 -11.53
N GLY A 230 12.26 7.24 -11.40
CA GLY A 230 11.85 6.38 -12.54
C GLY A 230 10.48 6.78 -13.08
N ASN A 231 9.49 6.98 -12.20
CA ASN A 231 8.17 7.43 -12.60
C ASN A 231 8.18 8.83 -13.23
N ALA A 232 9.01 9.74 -12.73
CA ALA A 232 9.21 11.06 -13.36
C ALA A 232 9.73 10.94 -14.80
N GLN A 233 10.73 10.06 -15.01
CA GLN A 233 11.26 9.78 -16.36
C GLN A 233 10.20 9.21 -17.29
N ASN A 234 9.40 8.25 -16.82
CA ASN A 234 8.29 7.66 -17.59
C ASN A 234 7.25 8.72 -18.02
N ASN A 235 7.14 9.81 -17.26
CA ASN A 235 6.25 10.93 -17.56
C ASN A 235 6.91 12.07 -18.35
N GLY A 236 8.18 11.94 -18.75
CA GLY A 236 8.94 12.99 -19.44
C GLY A 236 9.24 14.21 -18.55
N ILE A 237 9.23 14.02 -17.21
CA ILE A 237 9.51 15.07 -16.24
C ILE A 237 11.00 15.05 -15.90
N GLY A 238 11.68 16.19 -16.10
CA GLY A 238 13.06 16.42 -15.76
C GLY A 238 13.24 17.44 -14.63
N ASP A 239 13.93 18.53 -14.92
CA ASP A 239 14.33 19.58 -13.96
C ASP A 239 13.21 20.17 -13.07
N PRO A 240 11.91 20.22 -13.48
CA PRO A 240 10.86 20.71 -12.61
C PRO A 240 10.65 19.88 -11.34
N LEU A 241 11.09 18.59 -11.31
CA LEU A 241 11.00 17.73 -10.14
C LEU A 241 12.36 17.62 -9.42
N ALA A 242 12.40 18.04 -8.17
CA ALA A 242 13.52 17.77 -7.27
C ALA A 242 13.16 16.57 -6.35
N VAL A 243 13.99 15.52 -6.36
CA VAL A 243 13.82 14.35 -5.46
C VAL A 243 14.94 14.36 -4.42
N LYS A 244 14.56 14.56 -3.15
CA LYS A 244 15.45 14.83 -2.03
C LYS A 244 15.15 13.93 -0.83
N THR A 245 16.13 13.74 0.07
CA THR A 245 15.84 13.20 1.40
C THR A 245 15.25 14.28 2.31
N PRO A 246 14.56 13.92 3.42
CA PRO A 246 13.97 14.90 4.34
C PRO A 246 14.99 15.90 4.91
N GLU A 247 16.26 15.47 5.12
CA GLU A 247 17.33 16.31 5.64
C GLU A 247 17.78 17.39 4.64
N GLN A 248 17.55 17.15 3.36
CA GLN A 248 17.88 18.11 2.29
C GLN A 248 16.78 19.17 2.08
N ILE A 249 15.64 19.02 2.75
CA ILE A 249 14.56 20.02 2.74
C ILE A 249 14.86 21.01 3.87
N VAL A 250 15.59 22.06 3.58
CA VAL A 250 16.04 23.04 4.58
C VAL A 250 15.52 24.44 4.28
N SER A 251 15.39 25.28 5.33
CA SER A 251 15.09 26.71 5.15
C SER A 251 16.15 27.39 4.25
N PRO A 252 15.79 28.30 3.34
CA PRO A 252 14.50 28.98 3.19
C PRO A 252 13.53 28.38 2.16
N MET A 253 13.47 27.06 2.01
CA MET A 253 12.52 26.43 1.07
C MET A 253 11.09 26.64 1.55
N ILE A 254 10.25 27.21 0.68
CA ILE A 254 8.82 27.48 0.92
C ILE A 254 8.02 26.98 -0.28
N PHE A 255 6.86 26.40 0.00
CA PHE A 255 5.98 25.81 -1.01
C PHE A 255 4.56 26.38 -0.90
N ASP A 256 3.90 26.55 -2.03
CA ASP A 256 2.51 26.99 -2.11
C ASP A 256 1.55 25.87 -1.65
N ILE A 257 1.93 24.61 -1.95
CA ILE A 257 1.14 23.43 -1.56
C ILE A 257 2.09 22.40 -0.95
N VAL A 258 1.71 21.93 0.24
CA VAL A 258 2.38 20.82 0.91
C VAL A 258 1.41 19.64 0.98
N ILE A 259 1.79 18.52 0.38
CA ILE A 259 1.00 17.29 0.37
C ILE A 259 1.72 16.27 1.25
N ALA A 260 0.98 15.60 2.15
CA ALA A 260 1.50 14.48 2.91
C ALA A 260 0.41 13.39 3.01
N ASN A 261 0.62 12.28 2.32
CA ASN A 261 -0.25 11.10 2.37
C ASN A 261 0.46 9.99 3.17
N ILE A 262 0.50 10.18 4.49
CA ILE A 262 1.22 9.33 5.44
C ILE A 262 0.37 9.08 6.68
N LEU A 263 0.82 8.21 7.59
CA LEU A 263 0.07 7.86 8.80
C LEU A 263 -0.15 9.06 9.72
N SER A 264 -1.31 9.11 10.37
CA SER A 264 -1.77 10.23 11.21
C SER A 264 -0.80 10.61 12.33
N HIS A 265 -0.18 9.63 13.01
CA HIS A 265 0.80 9.92 14.07
C HIS A 265 2.03 10.65 13.53
N THR A 266 2.50 10.24 12.34
CA THR A 266 3.64 10.91 11.67
C THR A 266 3.26 12.32 11.22
N LEU A 267 2.01 12.54 10.75
CA LEU A 267 1.52 13.88 10.43
C LEU A 267 1.53 14.81 11.64
N ILE A 268 1.11 14.30 12.81
CA ILE A 268 1.12 15.06 14.08
C ILE A 268 2.55 15.46 14.47
N GLU A 269 3.48 14.52 14.40
CA GLU A 269 4.90 14.78 14.72
C GLU A 269 5.54 15.77 13.75
N LEU A 270 5.19 15.69 12.47
CA LEU A 270 5.73 16.54 11.41
C LEU A 270 5.01 17.89 11.26
N ALA A 271 3.88 18.11 11.91
CA ALA A 271 3.08 19.33 11.73
C ALA A 271 3.91 20.64 11.88
N PRO A 272 4.79 20.81 12.91
CA PRO A 272 5.63 22.00 13.01
C PRO A 272 6.58 22.16 11.81
N ARG A 273 7.11 21.06 11.30
CA ARG A 273 8.01 21.03 10.15
C ARG A 273 7.29 21.41 8.87
N LEU A 274 6.15 20.76 8.57
CA LEU A 274 5.34 21.05 7.39
C LEU A 274 4.86 22.50 7.41
N ASN A 275 4.46 23.01 8.57
CA ASN A 275 4.11 24.42 8.78
C ASN A 275 5.25 25.38 8.41
N SER A 276 6.48 25.05 8.74
CA SER A 276 7.63 25.90 8.45
C SER A 276 8.00 25.96 6.97
N LEU A 277 7.49 25.01 6.18
CA LEU A 277 7.75 24.89 4.73
C LEU A 277 6.60 25.44 3.87
N LEU A 278 5.49 25.86 4.48
CA LEU A 278 4.32 26.36 3.78
C LEU A 278 4.35 27.86 3.63
N ALA A 279 4.02 28.37 2.45
CA ALA A 279 3.82 29.79 2.18
C ALA A 279 2.72 30.41 3.09
N ALA A 280 2.69 31.72 3.20
CA ALA A 280 1.73 32.42 4.07
C ALA A 280 0.28 32.17 3.64
N ASP A 281 0.03 32.11 2.34
CA ASP A 281 -1.25 31.79 1.69
C ASP A 281 -1.29 30.35 1.16
N GLY A 282 -0.42 29.49 1.68
CA GLY A 282 -0.26 28.11 1.20
C GLY A 282 -1.33 27.18 1.72
N ILE A 283 -1.45 26.02 1.06
CA ILE A 283 -2.43 24.98 1.36
C ILE A 283 -1.71 23.70 1.75
N VAL A 284 -2.17 23.03 2.82
CA VAL A 284 -1.75 21.67 3.16
C VAL A 284 -2.82 20.67 2.73
N LEU A 285 -2.40 19.57 2.11
CA LEU A 285 -3.24 18.40 1.81
C LEU A 285 -2.72 17.22 2.65
N LEU A 286 -3.50 16.79 3.65
CA LEU A 286 -3.11 15.74 4.57
C LEU A 286 -4.04 14.53 4.37
N SER A 287 -3.49 13.39 4.03
CA SER A 287 -4.21 12.14 3.82
C SER A 287 -3.52 10.98 4.52
N GLY A 288 -4.12 9.78 4.47
CA GLY A 288 -3.69 8.67 5.33
C GLY A 288 -4.26 8.79 6.74
N VAL A 289 -5.37 9.53 6.89
CA VAL A 289 -6.04 9.86 8.14
C VAL A 289 -7.41 9.18 8.16
N LEU A 290 -7.73 8.46 9.25
CA LEU A 290 -9.07 7.95 9.49
C LEU A 290 -9.97 9.05 10.05
N GLY A 291 -11.29 9.00 9.78
CA GLY A 291 -12.22 10.02 10.24
C GLY A 291 -12.12 10.34 11.73
N ALA A 292 -11.92 9.31 12.57
CA ALA A 292 -11.75 9.48 14.02
C ALA A 292 -10.45 10.20 14.44
N GLN A 293 -9.47 10.31 13.55
CA GLN A 293 -8.15 10.92 13.81
C GLN A 293 -8.08 12.39 13.37
N ALA A 294 -9.09 12.86 12.61
CA ALA A 294 -9.12 14.18 11.97
C ALA A 294 -8.83 15.32 12.94
N GLU A 295 -9.58 15.37 14.03
CA GLU A 295 -9.50 16.46 15.01
C GLU A 295 -8.09 16.55 15.63
N THR A 296 -7.47 15.40 15.94
CA THR A 296 -6.13 15.37 16.52
C THR A 296 -5.09 15.87 15.53
N VAL A 297 -5.19 15.46 14.24
CA VAL A 297 -4.29 15.93 13.18
C VAL A 297 -4.47 17.44 12.96
N CYS A 298 -5.70 17.94 12.82
CA CYS A 298 -5.97 19.37 12.66
C CYS A 298 -5.39 20.19 13.83
N SER A 299 -5.60 19.72 15.06
CA SER A 299 -5.10 20.39 16.27
C SER A 299 -3.58 20.53 16.31
N ALA A 300 -2.83 19.59 15.73
CA ALA A 300 -1.37 19.64 15.67
C ALA A 300 -0.84 20.78 14.78
N PHE A 301 -1.63 21.23 13.79
CA PHE A 301 -1.28 22.39 12.94
C PHE A 301 -1.55 23.73 13.61
N GLY A 302 -2.32 23.74 14.72
CA GLY A 302 -2.61 24.89 15.56
C GLY A 302 -3.77 25.76 15.06
N PRO A 303 -4.11 26.82 15.83
CA PRO A 303 -5.32 27.62 15.59
C PRO A 303 -5.25 28.54 14.35
N GLY A 304 -4.09 28.65 13.73
CA GLY A 304 -3.89 29.47 12.51
C GLY A 304 -4.33 28.77 11.22
N TYR A 305 -5.15 27.70 11.29
CA TYR A 305 -5.66 26.97 10.14
C TYR A 305 -7.16 26.80 10.18
N THR A 306 -7.79 26.88 9.01
CA THR A 306 -9.12 26.31 8.76
C THR A 306 -8.94 25.04 7.94
N PHE A 307 -9.69 23.99 8.28
CA PHE A 307 -9.65 22.71 7.57
C PHE A 307 -11.01 22.37 6.98
N ASP A 308 -11.02 22.09 5.68
CA ASP A 308 -12.10 21.38 5.01
C ASP A 308 -11.77 19.88 4.98
N THR A 309 -12.81 19.03 4.96
CA THR A 309 -12.68 17.58 4.96
C THR A 309 -13.36 16.94 3.75
N VAL A 310 -12.70 16.01 3.08
CA VAL A 310 -13.27 15.24 1.99
C VAL A 310 -13.19 13.75 2.34
N PRO A 311 -14.34 13.09 2.62
CA PRO A 311 -14.36 11.68 3.00
C PRO A 311 -14.30 10.75 1.79
N ALA A 312 -13.68 9.56 1.99
CA ALA A 312 -13.78 8.40 1.12
C ALA A 312 -13.68 7.13 1.97
N ASP A 313 -14.78 6.40 2.10
CA ASP A 313 -14.93 5.26 3.01
C ASP A 313 -14.55 5.64 4.45
N GLU A 314 -13.59 4.97 5.05
CA GLU A 314 -13.10 5.27 6.40
C GLU A 314 -12.02 6.38 6.42
N TRP A 315 -11.49 6.74 5.25
CA TRP A 315 -10.42 7.71 5.08
C TRP A 315 -10.94 9.11 4.82
N ILE A 316 -10.13 10.10 5.18
CA ILE A 316 -10.42 11.49 4.87
C ILE A 316 -9.18 12.18 4.31
N LEU A 317 -9.43 13.19 3.47
CA LEU A 317 -8.46 14.21 3.12
C LEU A 317 -8.79 15.47 3.92
N LEU A 318 -7.80 16.02 4.60
CA LEU A 318 -7.84 17.32 5.26
C LEU A 318 -7.20 18.36 4.34
N ILE A 319 -7.91 19.43 4.04
CA ILE A 319 -7.46 20.55 3.23
C ILE A 319 -7.33 21.73 4.15
N GLY A 320 -6.11 22.04 4.58
CA GLY A 320 -5.83 23.13 5.50
C GLY A 320 -5.37 24.38 4.77
N ALA A 321 -6.00 25.50 5.05
CA ALA A 321 -5.54 26.83 4.63
C ALA A 321 -5.21 27.67 5.86
N ARG A 322 -4.14 28.49 5.78
CA ARG A 322 -3.83 29.43 6.86
C ARG A 322 -4.91 30.50 6.95
N THR A 323 -5.31 30.80 8.17
CA THR A 323 -6.17 31.99 8.45
C THR A 323 -5.26 33.23 8.48
N ALA A 324 -5.66 34.27 7.78
CA ALA A 324 -4.94 35.55 7.74
C ALA A 324 -4.85 36.21 9.13
#